data_090ef413b48b904a63b17466d0120041
#
_entry.id   090ef413b48b904a63b17466d0120041
#
_cell.length_a   1.000
_cell.length_b   1.000
_cell.length_c   1.000
_cell.angle_alpha   90.00
_cell.angle_beta   90.00
_cell.angle_gamma   90.00
#
_symmetry.space_group_name_H-M   'P 1'
#
loop_
_entity.id
_entity.type
_entity.pdbx_description
1 polymer ?
#
loop_
_entity_poly.entity_id
_entity_poly.type
_entity_poly.pdbx_seq_one_letter_code
_entity_poly.pdbx_strand_id
1 'polypeptide(L)' 'MLMPNTVETQIEEILESIRPALKADGGDVEFVRFNEEGGVVELRLLGACEECPISMRTRKEGIEQRLKSGIPSITEVQAL' A
#
# COMPACT_ATOMS: atom_id res chain seq x y z
N MET A 1 14.21 7.42 20.51
CA MET A 1 13.80 7.36 20.04
C MET A 1 12.90 7.43 19.66
N LEU A 2 12.43 7.57 19.50
CA LEU A 2 11.55 7.69 19.21
C LEU A 2 10.96 7.32 18.32
N MET A 3 10.03 6.73 18.24
CA MET A 3 9.50 6.29 17.33
C MET A 3 8.50 6.94 16.89
N PRO A 4 8.42 7.25 16.00
CA PRO A 4 7.42 7.97 15.47
C PRO A 4 6.27 7.14 15.22
N ASN A 5 5.20 7.51 15.70
CA ASN A 5 3.96 7.01 15.33
C ASN A 5 3.41 7.80 14.19
N THR A 6 4.17 8.00 13.16
CA THR A 6 3.69 8.73 12.00
C THR A 6 2.84 7.80 11.15
N VAL A 7 1.93 8.40 10.38
CA VAL A 7 1.11 7.62 9.46
C VAL A 7 1.98 6.88 8.47
N GLU A 8 3.06 7.52 8.04
CA GLU A 8 3.98 6.87 7.10
C GLU A 8 4.59 5.60 7.66
N THR A 9 4.98 5.63 8.93
CA THR A 9 5.51 4.44 9.58
C THR A 9 4.47 3.35 9.65
N GLN A 10 3.24 3.70 9.98
CA GLN A 10 2.16 2.73 10.03
C GLN A 10 1.87 2.14 8.66
N ILE A 11 1.93 2.96 7.62
CA ILE A 11 1.75 2.48 6.26
C ILE A 11 2.81 1.45 5.93
N GLU A 12 4.06 1.75 6.23
CA GLU A 12 5.14 0.82 5.91
C GLU A 12 5.01 -0.48 6.67
N GLU A 13 4.57 -0.43 7.92
CA GLU A 13 4.35 -1.64 8.69
C GLU A 13 3.28 -2.52 8.06
N ILE A 14 2.19 -1.90 7.61
CA ILE A 14 1.13 -2.66 6.97
C ILE A 14 1.63 -3.24 5.65
N LEU A 15 2.37 -2.45 4.87
CA LEU A 15 2.91 -2.95 3.61
C LEU A 15 3.86 -4.11 3.84
N GLU A 16 4.67 -4.04 4.89
CA GLU A 16 5.56 -5.16 5.20
C GLU A 16 4.79 -6.43 5.51
N SER A 17 3.63 -6.29 6.13
CA SER A 17 2.83 -7.46 6.48
C SER A 17 2.21 -8.13 5.26
N ILE A 18 2.03 -7.38 4.16
CA ILE A 18 1.41 -7.95 2.95
C ILE A 18 2.42 -8.29 1.88
N ARG A 19 3.67 -7.84 2.02
CA ARG A 19 4.69 -8.13 1.02
C ARG A 19 4.93 -9.62 0.78
N PRO A 20 4.96 -10.46 1.80
CA PRO A 20 5.18 -11.89 1.53
C PRO A 20 4.13 -12.48 0.60
N ALA A 21 2.88 -12.08 0.76
CA ALA A 21 1.83 -12.56 -0.13
C ALA A 21 2.02 -12.05 -1.54
N LEU A 22 2.42 -10.78 -1.68
CA LEU A 22 2.66 -10.22 -3.01
C LEU A 22 3.84 -10.89 -3.68
N LYS A 23 4.90 -11.14 -2.92
CA LYS A 23 6.09 -11.78 -3.49
C LYS A 23 5.80 -13.22 -3.90
N ALA A 24 4.91 -13.88 -3.20
CA ALA A 24 4.51 -15.24 -3.57
C ALA A 24 3.85 -15.24 -4.95
N ASP A 25 3.19 -14.15 -5.32
CA ASP A 25 2.59 -14.01 -6.64
C ASP A 25 3.54 -13.41 -7.66
N GLY A 26 4.78 -13.17 -7.28
CA GLY A 26 5.76 -12.57 -8.18
C GLY A 26 5.70 -11.05 -8.21
N GLY A 27 5.05 -10.43 -7.24
CA GLY A 27 4.92 -8.98 -7.20
C GLY A 27 5.52 -8.39 -5.94
N ASP A 28 5.35 -7.08 -5.81
CA ASP A 28 5.81 -6.35 -4.63
C ASP A 28 5.09 -5.01 -4.62
N VAL A 29 5.32 -4.25 -3.56
CA VAL A 29 4.75 -2.92 -3.44
C VAL A 29 5.79 -1.98 -2.87
N GLU A 30 5.79 -0.76 -3.38
CA GLU A 30 6.73 0.26 -2.93
C GLU A 30 5.93 1.48 -2.46
N PHE A 31 6.27 1.99 -1.29
CA PHE A 31 5.63 3.19 -0.78
C PHE A 31 6.29 4.40 -1.43
N VAL A 32 5.48 5.26 -2.06
CA VAL A 32 6.00 6.45 -2.72
C VAL A 32 5.85 7.66 -1.81
N ARG A 33 4.62 7.96 -1.38
CA ARG A 33 4.43 9.09 -0.48
C ARG A 33 3.03 9.05 0.11
N PHE A 34 2.85 9.82 1.16
CA PHE A 34 1.54 10.01 1.79
C PHE A 34 1.22 11.50 1.78
N ASN A 35 0.08 11.85 1.24
CA ASN A 35 -0.39 13.22 1.24
C ASN A 35 -1.33 13.40 2.44
N GLU A 36 -0.84 14.10 3.45
CA GLU A 36 -1.62 14.26 4.68
C GLU A 36 -2.87 15.10 4.48
N GLU A 37 -2.82 16.05 3.57
CA GLU A 37 -3.96 16.94 3.37
C GLU A 37 -5.17 16.20 2.85
N GLY A 38 -4.96 15.28 1.91
CA GLY A 38 -6.06 14.53 1.35
C GLY A 38 -6.22 13.13 1.91
N GLY A 39 -5.27 12.69 2.73
CA GLY A 39 -5.27 11.32 3.21
C GLY A 39 -5.01 10.32 2.09
N VAL A 40 -4.23 10.71 1.09
CA VAL A 40 -3.97 9.87 -0.08
C VAL A 40 -2.62 9.21 0.04
N VAL A 41 -2.59 7.90 -0.11
CA VAL A 41 -1.35 7.13 -0.11
C VAL A 41 -1.01 6.80 -1.56
N GLU A 42 0.21 7.11 -1.96
CA GLU A 42 0.68 6.78 -3.30
C GLU A 42 1.64 5.62 -3.21
N LEU A 43 1.35 4.58 -3.94
CA LEU A 43 2.14 3.35 -3.97
C LEU A 43 2.51 3.03 -5.40
N ARG A 44 3.53 2.20 -5.56
CA ARG A 44 3.86 1.63 -6.84
C ARG A 44 3.78 0.12 -6.71
N LEU A 45 2.94 -0.48 -7.53
CA LEU A 45 2.85 -1.93 -7.56
C LEU A 45 3.85 -2.46 -8.57
N LEU A 46 4.66 -3.40 -8.12
CA LEU A 46 5.71 -3.99 -8.95
C LEU A 46 5.36 -5.45 -9.16
N GLY A 47 5.82 -5.99 -10.27
CA GLY A 47 5.70 -7.42 -10.39
C GLY A 47 5.26 -7.90 -11.73
N ALA A 48 5.05 -9.20 -11.77
CA ALA A 48 4.94 -9.95 -12.99
C ALA A 48 3.61 -9.82 -13.68
N CYS A 49 2.64 -9.19 -13.10
CA CYS A 49 1.31 -9.19 -13.69
C CYS A 49 0.93 -7.87 -14.33
N GLU A 50 1.88 -7.26 -14.98
CA GLU A 50 1.57 -6.02 -15.69
C GLU A 50 0.56 -6.25 -16.80
N GLU A 51 0.47 -7.48 -17.27
CA GLU A 51 -0.47 -7.80 -18.32
C GLU A 51 -1.84 -8.18 -17.80
N CYS A 52 -2.01 -8.19 -16.48
CA CYS A 52 -3.27 -8.60 -15.87
C CYS A 52 -3.89 -7.43 -15.12
N PRO A 53 -4.61 -6.55 -15.80
CA PRO A 53 -5.20 -5.38 -15.12
C PRO A 53 -6.15 -5.75 -14.00
N ILE A 54 -6.81 -6.90 -14.15
CA ILE A 54 -7.74 -7.35 -13.11
C ILE A 54 -6.98 -7.69 -11.82
N SER A 55 -5.85 -8.39 -11.96
CA SER A 55 -5.04 -8.74 -10.80
C SER A 55 -4.52 -7.50 -10.09
N MET A 56 -4.09 -6.51 -10.86
CA MET A 56 -3.56 -5.30 -10.26
C MET A 56 -4.65 -4.53 -9.53
N ARG A 57 -5.84 -4.51 -10.09
CA ARG A 57 -6.95 -3.84 -9.43
C ARG A 57 -7.31 -4.55 -8.12
N THR A 58 -7.34 -5.87 -8.15
CA THR A 58 -7.64 -6.64 -6.95
C THR A 58 -6.60 -6.40 -5.87
N ARG A 59 -5.34 -6.37 -6.25
CA ARG A 59 -4.27 -6.11 -5.30
C ARG A 59 -4.37 -4.72 -4.71
N LYS A 60 -4.65 -3.73 -5.55
CA LYS A 60 -4.79 -2.36 -5.07
C LYS A 60 -5.93 -2.26 -4.07
N GLU A 61 -7.05 -2.88 -4.38
CA GLU A 61 -8.21 -2.83 -3.49
C GLU A 61 -7.92 -3.51 -2.16
N GLY A 62 -7.24 -4.65 -2.20
CA GLY A 62 -6.86 -5.34 -0.97
C GLY A 62 -5.93 -4.52 -0.11
N ILE A 63 -4.94 -3.89 -0.73
CA ILE A 63 -4.02 -3.03 -0.02
C ILE A 63 -4.76 -1.82 0.55
N GLU A 64 -5.63 -1.24 -0.26
CA GLU A 64 -6.38 -0.07 0.17
C GLU A 64 -7.24 -0.38 1.38
N GLN A 65 -7.92 -1.50 1.38
CA GLN A 65 -8.75 -1.88 2.51
C GLN A 65 -7.93 -2.11 3.77
N ARG A 66 -6.78 -2.74 3.61
CA ARG A 66 -5.90 -2.97 4.76
C ARG A 66 -5.43 -1.66 5.35
N LEU A 67 -5.02 -0.74 4.50
CA LEU A 67 -4.54 0.55 4.96
C LEU A 67 -5.63 1.36 5.61
N LYS A 68 -6.80 1.40 5.00
CA LYS A 68 -7.91 2.15 5.56
C LYS A 68 -8.40 1.56 6.89
N SER A 69 -8.40 0.25 7.00
CA SER A 69 -8.79 -0.40 8.24
C SER A 69 -7.82 -0.11 9.36
N GLY A 70 -6.54 -0.10 9.04
CA GLY A 70 -5.52 0.10 10.06
C GLY A 70 -5.25 1.55 10.38
N ILE A 71 -5.50 2.44 9.42
CA ILE A 71 -5.16 3.87 9.56
C ILE A 71 -6.36 4.70 9.12
N PRO A 72 -7.13 5.21 10.06
CA PRO A 72 -8.34 5.98 9.71
C PRO A 72 -8.05 7.25 8.93
N SER A 73 -6.83 7.77 9.02
CA SER A 73 -6.46 8.99 8.31
C SER A 73 -6.42 8.80 6.80
N ILE A 74 -6.33 7.56 6.34
CA ILE A 74 -6.24 7.28 4.91
C ILE A 74 -7.63 7.29 4.30
N THR A 75 -7.81 8.10 3.26
CA THR A 75 -9.08 8.16 2.54
C THR A 75 -9.01 7.50 1.18
N GLU A 76 -7.81 7.43 0.60
CA GLU A 76 -7.66 6.87 -0.73
C GLU A 76 -6.25 6.32 -0.90
N VAL A 77 -6.12 5.30 -1.74
CA VAL A 77 -4.83 4.74 -2.11
C VAL A 77 -4.73 4.79 -3.63
N GLN A 78 -3.63 5.34 -4.12
CA GLN A 78 -3.39 5.42 -5.55
C GLN A 78 -2.20 4.53 -5.91
N ALA A 79 -2.38 3.72 -6.93
CA ALA A 79 -1.30 2.89 -7.47
C ALA A 79 -0.74 3.58 -8.70
N LEU A 80 0.56 3.83 -8.66
CA LEU A 80 1.25 4.49 -9.76
C LEU A 80 1.76 3.53 -10.81
#